data_b3df0edf321f75074986a17e2656a9d3
#
_entry.id   b3df0edf321f75074986a17e2656a9d3
#
_cell.length_a   1.000
_cell.length_b   1.000
_cell.length_c   1.000
_cell.angle_alpha   90.00
_cell.angle_beta   90.00
_cell.angle_gamma   90.00
#
_symmetry.space_group_name_H-M   'P 1'
#
loop_
_entity.id
_entity.type
_entity.pdbx_description
1 polymer ?
#
loop_
_entity_poly.entity_id
_entity_poly.type
_entity_poly.pdbx_seq_one_letter_code
_entity_poly.pdbx_strand_id
1 'polypeptide(L)'
;MAANPPPSGDQSARPSSTPAQSPVAASRQSALSATREPFVPPRQVLDQIDGRVLDPGTALSVKGVRPRSTVYVGPRLIISESADTTTVIDRLEQVAAGLGWVATIHHDDDEQGDESDEEYQAGQIPGVIRLDLTVRDQERASMAPDGWVLLQNARAQFGIPAMRHVGLDHIVLVRSIGAEPFHSSHPFHSSHGVGAADSSAAVSSYGIAGSGGRQPMMYAGPMPVRRPDDEIVGRRPVVATLDTGCGKHPWLVGVVKPGPALGKRPIGYVDDQTDPEKWFDQVGALDGGIDPLAGHGTFIAGLIHQACPDADIVAWRVVGSDGPIVESDLVKALKGIAELARRHRDGEDGGHPIDVLSLSIGYYHETPEDVLFDKTMYDVLRTLGECGVSVVCSAGNDATARPMFPAAFAPWADGQGEIKAEKDVVPVVSVGALNPNGTDALFSNSGPWVRAYAPGAALMSTLPPSFQGGQQPQARSEAYMRTRESIDPDDFSGSFALWSGTSFSAPLFAGQVAAKLVDTITEDPDRRKDAVARTWKALTALTEVRP
;
A
#
# COMPACT_ATOMS: atom_id res chain seq x y z
N MET A 1 -65.02 32.33 19.38
CA MET A 1 -65.22 31.03 18.76
C MET A 1 -63.85 30.40 18.56
N ALA A 2 -63.56 29.43 19.36
CA ALA A 2 -62.25 28.76 19.42
C ALA A 2 -62.22 27.65 18.36
N ALA A 3 -61.15 27.60 17.55
CA ALA A 3 -60.90 26.52 16.62
C ALA A 3 -59.94 25.51 17.24
N ASN A 4 -60.32 24.23 17.25
CA ASN A 4 -59.55 23.11 17.78
C ASN A 4 -58.29 22.80 16.95
N PRO A 5 -57.17 22.33 17.57
CA PRO A 5 -56.01 21.84 16.85
C PRO A 5 -56.23 20.40 16.32
N PRO A 6 -55.57 20.01 15.22
CA PRO A 6 -55.66 18.66 14.69
C PRO A 6 -54.83 17.66 15.51
N PRO A 7 -55.14 16.36 15.44
CA PRO A 7 -54.55 15.34 16.26
C PRO A 7 -53.10 14.98 15.82
N SER A 8 -52.25 14.71 16.80
CA SER A 8 -50.90 14.21 16.68
C SER A 8 -50.87 12.84 16.01
N GLY A 9 -50.31 12.78 14.80
CA GLY A 9 -50.03 11.51 14.10
C GLY A 9 -48.79 10.83 14.67
N ASP A 10 -48.98 9.62 15.10
CA ASP A 10 -47.98 8.67 15.52
C ASP A 10 -47.04 8.34 14.34
N GLN A 11 -45.80 8.78 14.41
CA GLN A 11 -44.77 8.35 13.46
C GLN A 11 -44.13 7.04 13.96
N SER A 12 -44.80 5.93 13.68
CA SER A 12 -44.17 4.62 13.77
C SER A 12 -43.01 4.54 12.76
N ALA A 13 -41.81 4.37 13.27
CA ALA A 13 -40.60 4.15 12.50
C ALA A 13 -40.79 3.01 11.49
N ARG A 14 -40.64 3.31 10.20
CA ARG A 14 -40.52 2.28 9.17
C ARG A 14 -39.13 1.65 9.29
N PRO A 15 -39.00 0.32 9.35
CA PRO A 15 -37.72 -0.33 9.23
C PRO A 15 -37.16 -0.08 7.82
N SER A 16 -35.92 0.41 7.72
CA SER A 16 -35.18 0.50 6.47
C SER A 16 -34.95 -0.91 5.92
N SER A 17 -35.79 -1.36 5.00
CA SER A 17 -35.54 -2.57 4.23
C SER A 17 -34.45 -2.27 3.22
N THR A 18 -33.20 -2.60 3.53
CA THR A 18 -32.16 -2.81 2.53
C THR A 18 -32.68 -3.87 1.57
N PRO A 19 -32.69 -3.64 0.25
CA PRO A 19 -33.12 -4.67 -0.69
C PRO A 19 -32.17 -5.87 -0.54
N ALA A 20 -32.69 -7.01 -0.11
CA ALA A 20 -31.94 -8.24 -0.06
C ALA A 20 -31.46 -8.55 -1.48
N GLN A 21 -30.16 -8.53 -1.71
CA GLN A 21 -29.58 -8.98 -2.96
C GLN A 21 -30.01 -10.43 -3.18
N SER A 22 -30.46 -10.75 -4.40
CA SER A 22 -30.84 -12.13 -4.69
C SER A 22 -29.63 -13.04 -4.49
N PRO A 23 -29.78 -14.21 -3.85
CA PRO A 23 -28.66 -15.13 -3.60
C PRO A 23 -27.88 -15.53 -4.86
N VAL A 24 -28.54 -15.48 -6.03
CA VAL A 24 -27.92 -15.76 -7.33
C VAL A 24 -26.98 -14.63 -7.80
N ALA A 25 -27.27 -13.38 -7.50
CA ALA A 25 -26.39 -12.25 -7.84
C ALA A 25 -25.14 -12.24 -6.95
N ALA A 26 -25.30 -12.48 -5.66
CA ALA A 26 -24.17 -12.57 -4.72
C ALA A 26 -23.23 -13.75 -5.03
N SER A 27 -23.78 -14.92 -5.41
CA SER A 27 -22.96 -16.09 -5.77
C SER A 27 -22.20 -15.90 -7.09
N ARG A 28 -22.80 -15.21 -8.07
CA ARG A 28 -22.11 -14.89 -9.34
C ARG A 28 -20.98 -13.89 -9.14
N GLN A 29 -21.15 -12.89 -8.30
CA GLN A 29 -20.14 -11.86 -8.05
C GLN A 29 -18.96 -12.40 -7.25
N SER A 30 -19.19 -13.26 -6.26
CA SER A 30 -18.11 -13.93 -5.52
C SER A 30 -17.32 -14.89 -6.42
N ALA A 31 -17.98 -15.60 -7.34
CA ALA A 31 -17.31 -16.49 -8.29
C ALA A 31 -16.46 -15.71 -9.30
N LEU A 32 -16.93 -14.58 -9.80
CA LEU A 32 -16.16 -13.72 -10.73
C LEU A 32 -14.95 -13.09 -10.02
N SER A 33 -15.12 -12.61 -8.79
CA SER A 33 -14.05 -12.04 -7.98
C SER A 33 -12.97 -13.06 -7.61
N ALA A 34 -13.35 -14.31 -7.33
CA ALA A 34 -12.44 -15.38 -6.95
C ALA A 34 -11.54 -15.89 -8.10
N THR A 35 -11.96 -15.67 -9.35
CA THR A 35 -11.25 -16.20 -10.54
C THR A 35 -10.41 -15.17 -11.27
N ARG A 36 -10.51 -13.87 -10.92
CA ARG A 36 -9.74 -12.83 -11.60
C ARG A 36 -8.28 -12.88 -11.19
N GLU A 37 -7.39 -12.96 -12.18
CA GLU A 37 -5.96 -12.87 -11.93
C GLU A 37 -5.55 -11.41 -11.69
N PRO A 38 -4.58 -11.18 -10.77
CA PRO A 38 -4.02 -9.86 -10.55
C PRO A 38 -3.36 -9.28 -11.78
N PHE A 39 -3.27 -7.97 -11.81
CA PHE A 39 -2.53 -7.25 -12.84
C PHE A 39 -1.04 -7.61 -12.82
N VAL A 40 -0.47 -7.73 -14.02
CA VAL A 40 0.97 -7.89 -14.22
C VAL A 40 1.49 -6.60 -14.87
N PRO A 41 2.55 -5.97 -14.31
CA PRO A 41 3.15 -4.78 -14.92
C PRO A 41 3.59 -5.03 -16.35
N PRO A 42 3.59 -4.01 -17.21
CA PRO A 42 4.12 -4.11 -18.56
C PRO A 42 5.59 -4.53 -18.57
N ARG A 43 5.98 -5.23 -19.63
CA ARG A 43 7.33 -5.75 -19.76
C ARG A 43 8.41 -4.66 -19.63
N GLN A 44 8.16 -3.47 -20.14
CA GLN A 44 9.09 -2.34 -20.04
C GLN A 44 9.40 -1.94 -18.60
N VAL A 45 8.41 -2.00 -17.70
CA VAL A 45 8.59 -1.74 -16.27
C VAL A 45 9.36 -2.88 -15.61
N LEU A 46 9.05 -4.12 -15.98
CA LEU A 46 9.74 -5.30 -15.47
C LEU A 46 11.22 -5.36 -15.90
N ASP A 47 11.49 -5.01 -17.13
CA ASP A 47 12.86 -5.04 -17.69
C ASP A 47 13.81 -4.05 -16.98
N GLN A 48 13.27 -2.98 -16.35
CA GLN A 48 14.08 -1.99 -15.60
C GLN A 48 14.61 -2.53 -14.25
N ILE A 49 13.94 -3.53 -13.70
CA ILE A 49 14.24 -4.11 -12.38
C ILE A 49 14.50 -5.61 -12.46
N ASP A 50 14.93 -6.12 -13.61
CA ASP A 50 15.10 -7.56 -13.86
C ASP A 50 13.89 -8.41 -13.46
N GLY A 51 12.69 -7.84 -13.60
CA GLY A 51 11.43 -8.43 -13.17
C GLY A 51 11.01 -9.61 -14.05
N ARG A 52 10.46 -10.64 -13.41
CA ARG A 52 9.90 -11.82 -14.07
C ARG A 52 8.50 -12.10 -13.57
N VAL A 53 7.70 -12.70 -14.45
CA VAL A 53 6.37 -13.23 -14.11
C VAL A 53 6.49 -14.73 -13.87
N LEU A 54 6.09 -15.20 -12.71
CA LEU A 54 5.92 -16.62 -12.45
C LEU A 54 4.63 -17.10 -13.12
N ASP A 55 4.76 -17.92 -14.15
CA ASP A 55 3.63 -18.58 -14.81
C ASP A 55 3.40 -19.96 -14.18
N PRO A 56 2.29 -20.18 -13.44
CA PRO A 56 2.00 -21.45 -12.79
C PRO A 56 1.89 -22.63 -13.75
N GLY A 57 1.55 -22.37 -15.03
CA GLY A 57 1.39 -23.40 -16.06
C GLY A 57 2.72 -24.01 -16.54
N THR A 58 3.81 -23.27 -16.38
CA THR A 58 5.16 -23.66 -16.86
C THR A 58 6.21 -23.67 -15.75
N ALA A 59 5.90 -23.17 -14.56
CA ALA A 59 6.82 -23.06 -13.44
C ALA A 59 7.25 -24.43 -12.90
N LEU A 60 8.56 -24.60 -12.66
CA LEU A 60 9.07 -25.73 -11.92
C LEU A 60 8.43 -25.79 -10.53
N SER A 61 7.99 -26.97 -10.09
CA SER A 61 7.36 -27.12 -8.78
C SER A 61 7.72 -28.47 -8.17
N VAL A 62 8.11 -28.45 -6.90
CA VAL A 62 8.29 -29.67 -6.11
C VAL A 62 6.95 -30.15 -5.55
N LYS A 63 6.88 -31.45 -5.19
CA LYS A 63 5.66 -32.03 -4.60
C LYS A 63 5.29 -31.26 -3.32
N GLY A 64 4.06 -30.78 -3.26
CA GLY A 64 3.52 -30.00 -2.13
C GLY A 64 3.54 -28.48 -2.34
N VAL A 65 4.15 -28.00 -3.41
CA VAL A 65 4.11 -26.58 -3.81
C VAL A 65 3.15 -26.41 -4.99
N ARG A 66 2.23 -25.47 -4.88
CA ARG A 66 1.27 -25.10 -5.94
C ARG A 66 1.44 -23.62 -6.25
N PRO A 67 2.34 -23.29 -7.18
CA PRO A 67 2.63 -21.89 -7.46
C PRO A 67 1.41 -21.19 -8.06
N ARG A 68 1.25 -19.92 -7.72
CA ARG A 68 0.35 -18.97 -8.35
C ARG A 68 1.15 -17.90 -9.07
N SER A 69 0.52 -17.19 -9.99
CA SER A 69 1.16 -16.09 -10.69
C SER A 69 1.61 -15.01 -9.70
N THR A 70 2.85 -14.58 -9.80
CA THR A 70 3.43 -13.45 -9.08
C THR A 70 4.47 -12.75 -9.93
N VAL A 71 4.95 -11.60 -9.46
CA VAL A 71 6.01 -10.83 -10.12
C VAL A 71 7.16 -10.68 -9.14
N TYR A 72 8.38 -10.95 -9.57
CA TYR A 72 9.56 -10.97 -8.70
C TYR A 72 10.83 -10.57 -9.47
N VAL A 73 11.88 -10.18 -8.74
CA VAL A 73 13.20 -9.95 -9.32
C VAL A 73 13.81 -11.30 -9.69
N GLY A 74 14.02 -11.52 -10.98
CA GLY A 74 14.41 -12.83 -11.51
C GLY A 74 15.66 -13.42 -10.88
N PRO A 75 16.82 -12.75 -10.94
CA PRO A 75 18.09 -13.30 -10.45
C PRO A 75 18.34 -13.02 -8.96
N ARG A 76 17.28 -13.06 -8.11
CA ARG A 76 17.41 -12.75 -6.68
C ARG A 76 16.53 -13.61 -5.80
N LEU A 77 17.03 -13.88 -4.59
CA LEU A 77 16.26 -14.41 -3.46
C LEU A 77 16.43 -13.50 -2.24
N ILE A 78 15.48 -13.54 -1.32
CA ILE A 78 15.59 -12.94 0.01
C ILE A 78 15.61 -14.03 1.08
N ILE A 79 16.40 -13.79 2.13
CA ILE A 79 16.57 -14.69 3.27
C ILE A 79 16.27 -13.90 4.53
N SER A 80 15.38 -14.42 5.38
CA SER A 80 15.08 -13.81 6.67
C SER A 80 16.31 -13.85 7.60
N GLU A 81 16.65 -12.72 8.21
CA GLU A 81 17.70 -12.63 9.24
C GLU A 81 17.35 -13.40 10.53
N SER A 82 16.08 -13.81 10.70
CA SER A 82 15.65 -14.65 11.82
C SER A 82 16.07 -16.13 11.67
N ALA A 83 16.59 -16.53 10.50
CA ALA A 83 17.06 -17.88 10.21
C ALA A 83 18.51 -18.11 10.66
N ASP A 84 18.94 -19.37 10.62
CA ASP A 84 20.38 -19.72 10.53
C ASP A 84 20.87 -19.40 9.10
N THR A 85 21.20 -18.12 8.89
CA THR A 85 21.52 -17.57 7.58
C THR A 85 22.72 -18.26 6.94
N THR A 86 23.74 -18.59 7.72
CA THR A 86 24.95 -19.27 7.23
C THR A 86 24.61 -20.61 6.60
N THR A 87 23.89 -21.48 7.33
CA THR A 87 23.48 -22.79 6.80
C THR A 87 22.57 -22.66 5.58
N VAL A 88 21.67 -21.67 5.55
CA VAL A 88 20.76 -21.45 4.42
C VAL A 88 21.55 -21.00 3.19
N ILE A 89 22.46 -20.05 3.32
CA ILE A 89 23.31 -19.55 2.24
C ILE A 89 24.19 -20.67 1.67
N ASP A 90 24.90 -21.43 2.52
CA ASP A 90 25.74 -22.56 2.08
C ASP A 90 24.95 -23.55 1.21
N ARG A 91 23.71 -23.86 1.60
CA ARG A 91 22.83 -24.75 0.82
C ARG A 91 22.44 -24.16 -0.53
N LEU A 92 22.09 -22.88 -0.57
CA LEU A 92 21.74 -22.19 -1.81
C LEU A 92 22.94 -22.09 -2.75
N GLU A 93 24.14 -21.79 -2.23
CA GLU A 93 25.38 -21.77 -3.00
C GLU A 93 25.71 -23.15 -3.59
N GLN A 94 25.54 -24.22 -2.79
CA GLN A 94 25.73 -25.59 -3.27
C GLN A 94 24.82 -25.93 -4.46
N VAL A 95 23.53 -25.54 -4.39
CA VAL A 95 22.58 -25.77 -5.49
C VAL A 95 22.89 -24.89 -6.68
N ALA A 96 23.19 -23.60 -6.46
CA ALA A 96 23.56 -22.66 -7.50
C ALA A 96 24.78 -23.15 -8.30
N ALA A 97 25.81 -23.63 -7.61
CA ALA A 97 27.00 -24.21 -8.25
C ALA A 97 26.66 -25.41 -9.14
N GLY A 98 25.70 -26.25 -8.73
CA GLY A 98 25.20 -27.37 -9.54
C GLY A 98 24.47 -26.93 -10.82
N LEU A 99 23.90 -25.73 -10.83
CA LEU A 99 23.23 -25.10 -11.98
C LEU A 99 24.20 -24.26 -12.85
N GLY A 100 25.46 -24.15 -12.47
CA GLY A 100 26.45 -23.30 -13.13
C GLY A 100 26.33 -21.82 -12.73
N TRP A 101 25.69 -21.52 -11.59
CA TRP A 101 25.51 -20.18 -11.06
C TRP A 101 26.39 -19.90 -9.84
N VAL A 102 26.52 -18.62 -9.51
CA VAL A 102 27.08 -18.13 -8.25
C VAL A 102 25.97 -17.37 -7.52
N ALA A 103 25.83 -17.66 -6.24
CA ALA A 103 24.97 -16.89 -5.35
C ALA A 103 25.88 -16.02 -4.45
N THR A 104 25.62 -14.70 -4.40
CA THR A 104 26.42 -13.75 -3.61
C THR A 104 25.50 -12.87 -2.78
N ILE A 105 25.92 -12.58 -1.56
CA ILE A 105 25.20 -11.60 -0.73
C ILE A 105 25.34 -10.25 -1.39
N HIS A 106 24.20 -9.59 -1.60
CA HIS A 106 24.18 -8.21 -2.08
C HIS A 106 24.58 -7.27 -0.94
N HIS A 107 25.54 -6.43 -1.19
CA HIS A 107 25.92 -5.35 -0.31
C HIS A 107 25.48 -4.03 -0.97
N ASP A 108 24.63 -3.26 -0.31
CA ASP A 108 24.26 -1.94 -0.81
C ASP A 108 25.52 -1.06 -0.86
N ASP A 109 25.68 -0.29 -1.95
CA ASP A 109 26.86 0.60 -2.13
C ASP A 109 26.98 1.63 -0.99
N ASP A 110 25.89 1.95 -0.32
CA ASP A 110 25.84 2.85 0.83
C ASP A 110 26.37 2.23 2.14
N GLU A 111 26.58 0.90 2.20
CA GLU A 111 27.14 0.23 3.38
C GLU A 111 28.67 0.36 3.48
N GLN A 112 29.35 0.91 2.45
CA GLN A 112 30.78 1.21 2.49
C GLN A 112 31.12 2.52 3.25
N GLY A 113 30.11 3.22 3.81
CA GLY A 113 30.28 4.33 4.73
C GLY A 113 30.78 3.87 6.08
N ASP A 114 31.92 4.40 6.49
CA ASP A 114 32.63 4.38 7.77
C ASP A 114 32.03 3.43 8.83
N GLU A 115 32.75 2.35 9.14
CA GLU A 115 32.41 1.34 10.18
C GLU A 115 32.19 1.94 11.58
N SER A 116 32.35 3.26 11.74
CA SER A 116 32.17 4.00 12.99
C SER A 116 30.70 4.30 13.36
N ASP A 117 29.71 3.98 12.51
CA ASP A 117 28.29 4.14 12.85
C ASP A 117 27.80 2.98 13.75
N GLU A 118 28.41 2.84 14.96
CA GLU A 118 27.91 2.01 16.05
C GLU A 118 26.44 2.31 16.39
N GLU A 119 25.93 3.45 15.96
CA GLU A 119 24.56 3.94 16.15
C GLU A 119 23.52 3.22 15.27
N TYR A 120 23.96 2.53 14.21
CA TYR A 120 23.08 1.76 13.29
C TYR A 120 22.94 0.29 13.66
N GLN A 121 23.41 -0.15 14.80
CA GLN A 121 23.08 -1.53 15.25
C GLN A 121 21.58 -1.64 15.56
N ALA A 122 20.76 -1.65 14.49
CA ALA A 122 19.37 -2.11 14.50
C ALA A 122 19.32 -3.63 14.82
N GLY A 123 20.15 -4.08 15.76
CA GLY A 123 20.47 -5.48 16.02
C GLY A 123 19.35 -6.30 16.67
N GLN A 124 18.13 -5.75 16.81
CA GLN A 124 17.02 -6.45 17.45
C GLN A 124 15.84 -6.74 16.49
N ILE A 125 15.72 -6.03 15.38
CA ILE A 125 14.62 -6.23 14.44
C ILE A 125 15.16 -7.01 13.23
N PRO A 126 14.72 -8.27 13.00
CA PRO A 126 15.17 -9.02 11.84
C PRO A 126 14.73 -8.35 10.54
N GLY A 127 15.63 -8.30 9.58
CA GLY A 127 15.41 -7.86 8.22
C GLY A 127 15.59 -8.99 7.23
N VAL A 128 15.99 -8.64 6.00
CA VAL A 128 16.30 -9.59 4.92
C VAL A 128 17.72 -9.42 4.42
N ILE A 129 18.34 -10.54 4.06
CA ILE A 129 19.56 -10.59 3.26
C ILE A 129 19.14 -10.82 1.82
N ARG A 130 19.66 -10.02 0.89
CA ARG A 130 19.54 -10.24 -0.55
C ARG A 130 20.61 -11.17 -1.04
N LEU A 131 20.22 -12.17 -1.82
CA LEU A 131 21.13 -13.11 -2.46
C LEU A 131 20.99 -12.98 -3.97
N ASP A 132 21.98 -12.37 -4.62
CA ASP A 132 22.00 -12.17 -6.06
C ASP A 132 22.60 -13.39 -6.77
N LEU A 133 22.05 -13.73 -7.92
CA LEU A 133 22.43 -14.89 -8.73
C LEU A 133 23.08 -14.44 -10.03
N THR A 134 24.29 -14.91 -10.29
CA THR A 134 25.02 -14.65 -11.53
C THR A 134 25.49 -15.93 -12.19
N VAL A 135 25.84 -15.86 -13.48
CA VAL A 135 26.41 -17.00 -14.20
C VAL A 135 27.86 -17.18 -13.80
N ARG A 136 28.22 -18.37 -13.31
CA ARG A 136 29.60 -18.72 -12.93
C ARG A 136 30.51 -18.95 -14.12
N ASP A 137 29.97 -19.67 -15.10
CA ASP A 137 30.69 -20.12 -16.28
C ASP A 137 29.74 -20.12 -17.47
N GLN A 138 29.91 -19.17 -18.39
CA GLN A 138 29.02 -19.00 -19.55
C GLN A 138 28.99 -20.25 -20.46
N GLU A 139 30.04 -21.08 -20.42
CA GLU A 139 30.08 -22.31 -21.20
C GLU A 139 29.27 -23.45 -20.59
N ARG A 140 28.98 -23.39 -19.28
CA ARG A 140 28.27 -24.44 -18.53
C ARG A 140 26.84 -24.08 -18.13
N ALA A 141 26.52 -22.81 -18.02
CA ALA A 141 25.17 -22.40 -17.66
C ALA A 141 24.21 -22.69 -18.83
N SER A 142 23.25 -23.58 -18.61
CA SER A 142 22.25 -23.96 -19.60
C SER A 142 21.02 -23.03 -19.59
N MET A 143 20.89 -22.17 -18.58
CA MET A 143 19.78 -21.25 -18.41
C MET A 143 20.23 -19.99 -17.64
N ALA A 144 19.51 -18.90 -17.84
CA ALA A 144 19.73 -17.66 -17.07
C ALA A 144 19.40 -17.90 -15.57
N PRO A 145 20.16 -17.27 -14.66
CA PRO A 145 19.85 -17.33 -13.23
C PRO A 145 18.43 -16.91 -12.91
N ASP A 146 17.80 -17.67 -12.00
CA ASP A 146 16.40 -17.48 -11.62
C ASP A 146 16.15 -17.92 -10.19
N GLY A 147 15.66 -17.01 -9.34
CA GLY A 147 15.40 -17.24 -7.93
C GLY A 147 14.39 -18.37 -7.68
N TRP A 148 13.29 -18.40 -8.44
CA TRP A 148 12.31 -19.48 -8.32
C TRP A 148 12.91 -20.85 -8.63
N VAL A 149 13.68 -20.95 -9.72
CA VAL A 149 14.33 -22.21 -10.11
C VAL A 149 15.32 -22.66 -9.03
N LEU A 150 16.13 -21.73 -8.50
CA LEU A 150 17.06 -22.06 -7.41
C LEU A 150 16.31 -22.54 -6.17
N LEU A 151 15.26 -21.83 -5.75
CA LEU A 151 14.46 -22.16 -4.57
C LEU A 151 13.81 -23.54 -4.70
N GLN A 152 13.24 -23.87 -5.86
CA GLN A 152 12.62 -25.19 -6.07
C GLN A 152 13.65 -26.33 -6.08
N ASN A 153 14.83 -26.13 -6.65
CA ASN A 153 15.91 -27.12 -6.59
C ASN A 153 16.43 -27.28 -5.16
N ALA A 154 16.57 -26.22 -4.39
CA ALA A 154 16.95 -26.28 -2.97
C ALA A 154 15.88 -27.00 -2.14
N ARG A 155 14.59 -26.73 -2.36
CA ARG A 155 13.47 -27.45 -1.73
C ARG A 155 13.46 -28.94 -2.10
N ALA A 156 13.80 -29.29 -3.34
CA ALA A 156 13.92 -30.68 -3.77
C ALA A 156 15.07 -31.43 -3.08
N GLN A 157 16.20 -30.76 -2.87
CA GLN A 157 17.40 -31.36 -2.29
C GLN A 157 17.37 -31.43 -0.77
N PHE A 158 16.93 -30.34 -0.09
CA PHE A 158 17.00 -30.21 1.37
C PHE A 158 15.64 -30.28 2.07
N GLY A 159 14.55 -30.28 1.29
CA GLY A 159 13.18 -30.28 1.79
C GLY A 159 12.62 -28.87 2.02
N ILE A 160 11.30 -28.75 1.90
CA ILE A 160 10.57 -27.48 2.09
C ILE A 160 10.85 -26.83 3.45
N PRO A 161 10.84 -27.58 4.60
CA PRO A 161 11.09 -26.97 5.91
C PRO A 161 12.46 -26.33 6.05
N ALA A 162 13.46 -26.83 5.32
CA ALA A 162 14.83 -26.31 5.36
C ALA A 162 15.00 -24.98 4.61
N MET A 163 14.04 -24.63 3.75
CA MET A 163 14.01 -23.42 2.92
C MET A 163 12.84 -22.50 3.26
N ARG A 164 12.20 -22.65 4.44
CA ARG A 164 11.02 -21.86 4.84
C ARG A 164 11.30 -20.37 5.10
N HIS A 165 12.56 -19.98 5.24
CA HIS A 165 13.01 -18.61 5.46
C HIS A 165 13.60 -17.97 4.20
N VAL A 166 13.38 -18.61 3.05
CA VAL A 166 13.84 -18.14 1.75
C VAL A 166 12.63 -17.87 0.88
N GLY A 167 12.52 -16.65 0.40
CA GLY A 167 11.45 -16.17 -0.49
C GLY A 167 12.00 -15.59 -1.79
N LEU A 168 11.08 -15.31 -2.70
CA LEU A 168 11.34 -14.45 -3.86
C LEU A 168 11.42 -12.99 -3.39
N ASP A 169 12.21 -12.18 -4.06
CA ASP A 169 12.16 -10.73 -3.88
C ASP A 169 11.04 -10.19 -4.77
N HIS A 170 9.83 -10.06 -4.20
CA HIS A 170 8.64 -9.69 -4.97
C HIS A 170 8.70 -8.23 -5.43
N ILE A 171 8.05 -7.99 -6.57
CA ILE A 171 7.78 -6.63 -7.02
C ILE A 171 6.48 -6.18 -6.38
N VAL A 172 6.61 -5.22 -5.49
CA VAL A 172 5.52 -4.60 -4.74
C VAL A 172 5.04 -3.38 -5.49
N LEU A 173 3.74 -3.22 -5.63
CA LEU A 173 3.15 -2.18 -6.47
C LEU A 173 2.32 -1.20 -5.63
N VAL A 174 2.47 0.08 -5.94
CA VAL A 174 1.46 1.10 -5.65
C VAL A 174 0.52 1.18 -6.84
N ARG A 175 -0.78 1.13 -6.60
CA ARG A 175 -1.76 1.22 -7.68
C ARG A 175 -3.00 2.00 -7.24
N SER A 176 -3.30 3.03 -7.99
CA SER A 176 -4.61 3.67 -7.98
C SER A 176 -5.35 3.37 -9.28
N ILE A 177 -6.67 3.44 -9.26
CA ILE A 177 -7.47 3.19 -10.45
C ILE A 177 -7.31 4.35 -11.43
N GLY A 178 -7.07 4.05 -12.70
CA GLY A 178 -6.83 5.04 -13.75
C GLY A 178 -5.38 5.52 -13.86
N ALA A 179 -4.49 4.97 -13.06
CA ALA A 179 -3.06 5.22 -13.09
C ALA A 179 -2.31 4.17 -13.93
N GLU A 180 -2.93 3.57 -14.94
CA GLU A 180 -2.23 2.61 -15.81
C GLU A 180 -1.49 3.37 -16.91
N PRO A 181 -0.13 3.34 -16.93
CA PRO A 181 0.68 4.12 -17.86
C PRO A 181 0.58 3.69 -19.32
N PHE A 182 -0.21 2.65 -19.61
CA PHE A 182 -0.19 1.97 -20.92
C PHE A 182 -1.58 1.69 -21.52
N HIS A 183 -2.58 2.52 -21.23
CA HIS A 183 -3.74 2.49 -22.10
C HIS A 183 -3.36 3.10 -23.45
N SER A 184 -3.06 2.22 -24.42
CA SER A 184 -3.09 2.61 -25.82
C SER A 184 -4.34 3.45 -26.05
N SER A 185 -4.15 4.59 -26.73
CA SER A 185 -5.15 5.57 -27.14
C SER A 185 -6.27 4.95 -28.01
N HIS A 186 -7.10 4.13 -27.43
CA HIS A 186 -8.36 3.74 -28.04
C HIS A 186 -9.48 4.55 -27.40
N PRO A 187 -10.09 5.48 -28.13
CA PRO A 187 -11.28 6.18 -27.64
C PRO A 187 -12.37 5.12 -27.43
N PHE A 188 -12.75 4.89 -26.18
CA PHE A 188 -13.91 4.07 -25.88
C PHE A 188 -15.18 4.77 -26.38
N HIS A 189 -15.61 4.43 -27.58
CA HIS A 189 -16.99 4.62 -27.98
C HIS A 189 -17.84 3.51 -27.35
N SER A 190 -18.25 3.68 -26.11
CA SER A 190 -19.29 2.83 -25.54
C SER A 190 -20.66 3.42 -25.79
N SER A 191 -21.19 3.18 -26.97
CA SER A 191 -22.62 3.31 -27.24
C SER A 191 -23.28 1.94 -27.23
N HIS A 192 -23.22 1.19 -26.13
CA HIS A 192 -24.00 -0.03 -26.04
C HIS A 192 -24.43 -0.29 -24.61
N GLY A 193 -25.71 -0.56 -24.50
CA GLY A 193 -26.42 -0.79 -23.27
C GLY A 193 -25.82 -1.90 -22.40
N VAL A 194 -26.09 -1.79 -21.13
CA VAL A 194 -25.64 -2.65 -20.05
C VAL A 194 -26.11 -4.09 -20.27
N GLY A 195 -25.39 -4.83 -21.12
CA GLY A 195 -25.40 -6.28 -21.13
C GLY A 195 -24.36 -6.78 -20.14
N ALA A 196 -24.65 -7.85 -19.41
CA ALA A 196 -23.80 -8.47 -18.39
C ALA A 196 -22.50 -9.07 -18.98
N ALA A 197 -21.72 -8.29 -19.69
CA ALA A 197 -20.50 -8.68 -20.35
C ALA A 197 -19.35 -7.79 -19.87
N ASP A 198 -18.30 -8.43 -19.49
CA ASP A 198 -16.96 -7.95 -19.19
C ASP A 198 -16.82 -7.14 -17.89
N SER A 199 -16.57 -7.89 -16.80
CA SER A 199 -16.21 -7.31 -15.50
C SER A 199 -14.92 -6.46 -15.56
N SER A 200 -14.03 -6.69 -16.53
CA SER A 200 -12.80 -5.92 -16.72
C SER A 200 -13.11 -4.48 -17.16
N ALA A 201 -14.00 -4.29 -18.12
CA ALA A 201 -14.42 -2.97 -18.57
C ALA A 201 -15.15 -2.19 -17.46
N ALA A 202 -15.96 -2.87 -16.64
CA ALA A 202 -16.64 -2.25 -15.50
C ALA A 202 -15.67 -1.80 -14.40
N VAL A 203 -14.61 -2.55 -14.13
CA VAL A 203 -13.54 -2.17 -13.19
C VAL A 203 -12.76 -0.97 -13.75
N SER A 204 -12.35 -1.02 -15.01
CA SER A 204 -11.59 0.06 -15.66
C SER A 204 -12.39 1.37 -15.76
N SER A 205 -13.73 1.31 -15.69
CA SER A 205 -14.56 2.53 -15.74
C SER A 205 -14.28 3.50 -14.57
N TYR A 206 -13.85 2.99 -13.41
CA TYR A 206 -13.45 3.84 -12.28
C TYR A 206 -12.18 4.67 -12.56
N GLY A 207 -11.41 4.35 -13.58
CA GLY A 207 -10.27 5.15 -14.04
C GLY A 207 -10.63 6.32 -14.94
N ILE A 208 -11.88 6.38 -15.42
CA ILE A 208 -12.34 7.41 -16.34
C ILE A 208 -12.76 8.66 -15.54
N ALA A 209 -12.29 9.83 -15.96
CA ALA A 209 -12.74 11.10 -15.41
C ALA A 209 -14.28 11.22 -15.54
N GLY A 210 -14.95 11.61 -14.46
CA GLY A 210 -16.41 11.61 -14.35
C GLY A 210 -17.02 10.31 -13.83
N SER A 211 -16.25 9.21 -13.77
CA SER A 211 -16.68 7.92 -13.20
C SER A 211 -15.82 7.50 -11.99
N GLY A 212 -15.01 8.41 -11.45
CA GLY A 212 -14.15 8.17 -10.30
C GLY A 212 -12.65 8.21 -10.58
N GLY A 213 -12.22 8.34 -11.85
CA GLY A 213 -10.82 8.51 -12.24
C GLY A 213 -10.23 9.85 -11.80
N ARG A 214 -8.90 9.95 -11.81
CA ARG A 214 -8.21 11.20 -11.46
C ARG A 214 -8.68 12.33 -12.36
N GLN A 215 -9.17 13.40 -11.74
CA GLN A 215 -9.60 14.59 -12.44
C GLN A 215 -9.45 15.83 -11.56
N PRO A 216 -9.17 17.02 -12.14
CA PRO A 216 -9.05 18.24 -11.37
C PRO A 216 -10.38 18.65 -10.74
N MET A 217 -10.28 19.18 -9.52
CA MET A 217 -11.39 19.75 -8.76
C MET A 217 -10.97 21.13 -8.24
N MET A 218 -11.89 22.09 -8.28
CA MET A 218 -11.56 23.47 -7.87
C MET A 218 -11.71 23.69 -6.37
N TYR A 219 -12.64 23.03 -5.73
CA TYR A 219 -12.99 23.34 -4.35
C TYR A 219 -13.47 22.13 -3.56
N ALA A 220 -12.82 21.93 -2.42
CA ALA A 220 -13.06 20.82 -1.51
C ALA A 220 -13.87 21.23 -0.26
N GLY A 221 -14.21 22.47 -0.09
CA GLY A 221 -14.72 23.01 1.16
C GLY A 221 -13.66 23.79 1.94
N PRO A 222 -13.94 24.23 3.16
CA PRO A 222 -12.96 24.88 4.00
C PRO A 222 -11.87 23.89 4.43
N MET A 223 -10.67 24.41 4.65
CA MET A 223 -9.57 23.62 5.23
C MET A 223 -10.03 22.99 6.55
N PRO A 224 -9.70 21.70 6.80
CA PRO A 224 -9.96 21.08 8.09
C PRO A 224 -9.37 21.90 9.24
N VAL A 225 -10.13 22.10 10.30
CA VAL A 225 -9.71 22.91 11.44
C VAL A 225 -8.90 22.05 12.40
N ARG A 226 -7.62 22.42 12.56
CA ARG A 226 -6.72 21.81 13.54
C ARG A 226 -6.79 22.62 14.84
N ARG A 227 -7.00 21.97 15.95
CA ARG A 227 -6.99 22.61 17.28
C ARG A 227 -5.58 23.14 17.60
N PRO A 228 -5.44 24.26 18.34
CA PRO A 228 -4.19 24.70 18.92
C PRO A 228 -3.54 23.62 19.79
N ASP A 229 -2.21 23.67 19.96
CA ASP A 229 -1.48 22.63 20.73
C ASP A 229 -1.86 22.62 22.21
N ASP A 230 -2.20 23.77 22.78
CA ASP A 230 -2.64 23.93 24.16
C ASP A 230 -4.06 23.39 24.44
N GLU A 231 -4.83 23.09 23.40
CA GLU A 231 -6.13 22.42 23.51
C GLU A 231 -6.03 20.90 23.37
N ILE A 232 -4.85 20.34 23.07
CA ILE A 232 -4.62 18.90 22.94
C ILE A 232 -4.15 18.34 24.29
N VAL A 233 -4.81 17.30 24.75
CA VAL A 233 -4.38 16.60 25.97
C VAL A 233 -3.23 15.65 25.63
N GLY A 234 -2.06 15.93 26.22
CA GLY A 234 -0.84 15.18 25.95
C GLY A 234 -0.23 15.56 24.59
N ARG A 235 0.06 14.58 23.73
CA ARG A 235 0.55 14.84 22.37
C ARG A 235 -0.44 14.46 21.28
N ARG A 236 -0.21 15.01 20.11
CA ARG A 236 -0.94 14.63 18.90
C ARG A 236 -0.58 13.21 18.46
N PRO A 237 -1.54 12.43 17.93
CA PRO A 237 -1.21 11.18 17.26
C PRO A 237 -0.40 11.44 15.99
N VAL A 238 0.55 10.57 15.73
CA VAL A 238 1.41 10.64 14.53
C VAL A 238 0.99 9.54 13.56
N VAL A 239 0.62 9.95 12.34
CA VAL A 239 0.32 9.04 11.22
C VAL A 239 1.49 9.06 10.26
N ALA A 240 2.11 7.91 10.07
CA ALA A 240 3.19 7.69 9.12
C ALA A 240 2.64 7.20 7.77
N THR A 241 3.22 7.65 6.67
CA THR A 241 2.92 7.18 5.31
C THR A 241 4.21 6.76 4.60
N LEU A 242 4.18 5.59 3.96
CA LEU A 242 5.20 5.14 3.02
C LEU A 242 4.57 5.08 1.65
N ASP A 243 4.96 6.03 0.79
CA ASP A 243 4.36 6.20 -0.54
C ASP A 243 5.29 7.00 -1.45
N THR A 244 4.77 7.83 -2.33
CA THR A 244 5.52 8.76 -3.18
C THR A 244 6.07 9.99 -2.43
N GLY A 245 5.85 10.09 -1.12
CA GLY A 245 6.21 11.27 -0.32
C GLY A 245 5.02 12.20 -0.11
N CYS A 246 5.28 13.52 -0.06
CA CYS A 246 4.22 14.53 0.02
C CYS A 246 4.69 15.85 -0.58
N GLY A 247 3.96 16.37 -1.55
CA GLY A 247 4.20 17.65 -2.19
C GLY A 247 3.69 18.84 -1.37
N LYS A 248 3.94 20.03 -1.90
CA LYS A 248 3.50 21.29 -1.26
C LYS A 248 2.01 21.53 -1.52
N HIS A 249 1.26 21.71 -0.45
CA HIS A 249 -0.16 22.10 -0.52
C HIS A 249 -0.53 23.00 0.67
N PRO A 250 -1.36 24.05 0.48
CA PRO A 250 -1.73 24.97 1.57
C PRO A 250 -2.33 24.30 2.80
N TRP A 251 -3.15 23.25 2.62
CA TRP A 251 -3.76 22.50 3.74
C TRP A 251 -2.78 21.70 4.57
N LEU A 252 -1.62 21.37 4.00
CA LEU A 252 -0.65 20.45 4.60
C LEU A 252 0.53 21.16 5.30
N VAL A 253 0.58 22.49 5.18
CA VAL A 253 1.60 23.30 5.84
C VAL A 253 1.50 23.17 7.36
N GLY A 254 2.60 22.73 7.99
CA GLY A 254 2.65 22.52 9.45
C GLY A 254 1.97 21.24 9.92
N VAL A 255 1.32 20.48 9.03
CA VAL A 255 0.68 19.19 9.30
C VAL A 255 1.57 18.03 8.88
N VAL A 256 2.14 18.11 7.68
CA VAL A 256 3.02 17.07 7.14
C VAL A 256 4.48 17.46 7.30
N LYS A 257 5.28 16.53 7.78
CA LYS A 257 6.74 16.64 7.89
C LYS A 257 7.39 15.50 7.11
N PRO A 258 8.59 15.74 6.53
CA PRO A 258 9.41 14.65 6.01
C PRO A 258 9.69 13.62 7.10
N GLY A 259 9.72 12.34 6.73
CA GLY A 259 10.07 11.28 7.65
C GLY A 259 11.50 11.44 8.18
N PRO A 260 11.74 11.26 9.49
CA PRO A 260 13.08 11.34 10.05
C PRO A 260 13.98 10.22 9.50
N ALA A 261 15.27 10.49 9.47
CA ALA A 261 16.29 9.49 9.22
C ALA A 261 16.51 8.64 10.48
N LEU A 262 17.00 7.43 10.34
CA LEU A 262 17.51 6.62 11.44
C LEU A 262 19.01 6.91 11.60
N GLY A 263 19.38 7.64 12.65
CA GLY A 263 20.72 8.20 12.76
C GLY A 263 21.04 9.14 11.59
N LYS A 264 22.07 8.85 10.81
CA LYS A 264 22.44 9.60 9.60
C LYS A 264 21.86 9.01 8.31
N ARG A 265 21.25 7.81 8.36
CA ARG A 265 20.76 7.11 7.19
C ARG A 265 19.31 7.50 6.89
N PRO A 266 19.01 8.02 5.70
CA PRO A 266 17.64 8.27 5.30
C PRO A 266 16.87 6.95 5.15
N ILE A 267 15.56 7.00 5.39
CA ILE A 267 14.65 5.91 5.07
C ILE A 267 14.00 6.24 3.73
N GLY A 268 14.14 5.35 2.74
CA GLY A 268 13.64 5.58 1.40
C GLY A 268 14.43 6.61 0.59
N TYR A 269 13.80 7.21 -0.40
CA TYR A 269 14.43 8.14 -1.35
C TYR A 269 14.36 9.57 -0.83
N VAL A 270 15.48 10.30 -0.97
CA VAL A 270 15.59 11.72 -0.51
C VAL A 270 16.00 12.66 -1.64
N ASP A 271 16.31 12.16 -2.83
CA ASP A 271 16.70 12.99 -3.95
C ASP A 271 15.53 13.81 -4.50
N ASP A 272 15.82 15.05 -4.90
CA ASP A 272 14.81 15.97 -5.44
C ASP A 272 14.52 15.76 -6.94
N GLN A 273 15.33 14.99 -7.64
CA GLN A 273 15.26 14.90 -9.11
C GLN A 273 14.23 13.87 -9.56
N THR A 274 14.03 12.82 -8.75
CA THR A 274 13.06 11.76 -9.01
C THR A 274 11.81 11.86 -8.13
N ASP A 275 11.52 13.04 -7.57
CA ASP A 275 10.41 13.25 -6.66
C ASP A 275 9.06 13.38 -7.41
N PRO A 276 8.18 12.36 -7.36
CA PRO A 276 6.89 12.37 -8.06
C PRO A 276 5.87 13.35 -7.46
N GLU A 277 6.15 13.93 -6.32
CA GLU A 277 5.35 14.98 -5.70
C GLU A 277 5.77 16.39 -6.14
N LYS A 278 6.86 16.46 -6.89
CA LYS A 278 7.45 17.70 -7.42
C LYS A 278 7.45 17.72 -8.95
N TRP A 279 7.76 16.59 -9.56
CA TRP A 279 7.85 16.41 -11.00
C TRP A 279 6.83 15.37 -11.46
N PHE A 280 5.88 15.79 -12.23
CA PHE A 280 4.72 14.97 -12.58
C PHE A 280 4.88 14.13 -13.85
N ASP A 281 5.93 14.36 -14.64
CA ASP A 281 6.22 13.65 -15.89
C ASP A 281 7.69 13.21 -15.88
N GLN A 282 7.93 11.98 -15.45
CA GLN A 282 9.26 11.38 -15.28
C GLN A 282 9.36 9.99 -15.91
N VAL A 283 8.23 9.35 -16.23
CA VAL A 283 8.16 7.95 -16.65
C VAL A 283 7.56 7.83 -18.05
N GLY A 284 8.19 7.02 -18.90
CA GLY A 284 7.71 6.79 -20.25
C GLY A 284 8.15 7.84 -21.25
N ALA A 285 7.25 8.22 -22.13
CA ALA A 285 7.47 9.33 -23.04
C ALA A 285 7.32 10.63 -22.26
N LEU A 286 8.33 11.46 -22.17
CA LEU A 286 8.24 12.77 -21.53
C LEU A 286 7.36 13.69 -22.41
N ASP A 287 6.06 13.46 -22.37
CA ASP A 287 5.07 14.07 -23.26
C ASP A 287 4.22 15.16 -22.59
N GLY A 288 4.55 15.48 -21.32
CA GLY A 288 3.81 16.42 -20.49
C GLY A 288 2.57 15.80 -19.84
N GLY A 289 2.31 14.51 -20.03
CA GLY A 289 1.25 13.79 -19.33
C GLY A 289 1.59 13.61 -17.85
N ILE A 290 0.57 13.61 -17.00
CA ILE A 290 0.80 13.38 -15.57
C ILE A 290 0.97 11.89 -15.30
N ASP A 291 2.13 11.50 -14.81
CA ASP A 291 2.46 10.12 -14.43
C ASP A 291 1.40 9.49 -13.52
N PRO A 292 1.25 8.17 -13.59
CA PRO A 292 0.22 7.44 -12.86
C PRO A 292 0.18 7.72 -11.35
N LEU A 293 1.33 7.83 -10.71
CA LEU A 293 1.44 8.02 -9.27
C LEU A 293 1.85 9.43 -8.85
N ALA A 294 2.07 10.35 -9.79
CA ALA A 294 2.37 11.73 -9.44
C ALA A 294 1.26 12.34 -8.56
N GLY A 295 1.63 12.85 -7.40
CA GLY A 295 0.73 13.42 -6.40
C GLY A 295 -0.01 12.41 -5.50
N HIS A 296 0.29 11.12 -5.60
CA HIS A 296 -0.42 10.07 -4.86
C HIS A 296 -0.26 10.24 -3.34
N GLY A 297 0.95 10.49 -2.85
CA GLY A 297 1.20 10.70 -1.42
C GLY A 297 0.62 12.02 -0.90
N THR A 298 0.60 13.09 -1.71
CA THR A 298 -0.11 14.33 -1.35
C THR A 298 -1.62 14.09 -1.21
N PHE A 299 -2.20 13.29 -2.10
CA PHE A 299 -3.61 12.92 -2.02
C PHE A 299 -3.92 12.12 -0.75
N ILE A 300 -3.06 11.16 -0.39
CA ILE A 300 -3.13 10.37 0.85
C ILE A 300 -3.05 11.27 2.09
N ALA A 301 -2.07 12.17 2.13
CA ALA A 301 -1.90 13.09 3.26
C ALA A 301 -3.13 13.99 3.47
N GLY A 302 -3.75 14.47 2.39
CA GLY A 302 -4.98 15.24 2.46
C GLY A 302 -6.16 14.45 3.00
N LEU A 303 -6.27 13.14 2.70
CA LEU A 303 -7.32 12.27 3.25
C LEU A 303 -7.13 12.04 4.75
N ILE A 304 -5.89 11.80 5.19
CA ILE A 304 -5.58 11.65 6.62
C ILE A 304 -5.94 12.95 7.36
N HIS A 305 -5.53 14.10 6.81
CA HIS A 305 -5.83 15.40 7.41
C HIS A 305 -7.33 15.69 7.49
N GLN A 306 -8.12 15.30 6.47
CA GLN A 306 -9.58 15.41 6.50
C GLN A 306 -10.20 14.50 7.57
N ALA A 307 -9.69 13.28 7.75
CA ALA A 307 -10.21 12.32 8.73
C ALA A 307 -9.79 12.64 10.18
N CYS A 308 -8.60 13.20 10.36
CA CYS A 308 -8.06 13.61 11.66
C CYS A 308 -7.24 14.91 11.51
N PRO A 309 -7.87 16.10 11.60
CA PRO A 309 -7.13 17.37 11.49
C PRO A 309 -6.07 17.55 12.57
N ASP A 310 -6.26 16.93 13.73
CA ASP A 310 -5.37 17.05 14.88
C ASP A 310 -4.15 16.13 14.84
N ALA A 311 -4.05 15.22 13.87
CA ALA A 311 -2.87 14.37 13.73
C ALA A 311 -1.69 15.13 13.11
N ASP A 312 -0.48 14.78 13.54
CA ASP A 312 0.74 15.04 12.76
C ASP A 312 0.93 13.94 11.72
N ILE A 313 1.40 14.30 10.55
CA ILE A 313 1.66 13.36 9.46
C ILE A 313 3.16 13.35 9.18
N VAL A 314 3.73 12.16 9.04
CA VAL A 314 5.13 11.96 8.69
C VAL A 314 5.19 11.14 7.39
N ALA A 315 5.79 11.70 6.35
CA ALA A 315 5.80 11.08 5.02
C ALA A 315 7.22 10.68 4.61
N TRP A 316 7.37 9.40 4.23
CA TRP A 316 8.56 8.88 3.56
C TRP A 316 8.25 8.56 2.11
N ARG A 317 9.22 8.81 1.24
CA ARG A 317 9.16 8.41 -0.16
C ARG A 317 9.89 7.08 -0.35
N VAL A 318 9.16 6.03 -0.72
CA VAL A 318 9.70 4.70 -1.02
C VAL A 318 9.35 4.23 -2.43
N VAL A 319 8.56 5.02 -3.15
CA VAL A 319 8.05 4.71 -4.49
C VAL A 319 8.33 5.88 -5.43
N GLY A 320 8.74 5.58 -6.66
CA GLY A 320 8.88 6.54 -7.75
C GLY A 320 7.57 6.73 -8.53
N SER A 321 7.63 7.52 -9.60
CA SER A 321 6.49 7.80 -10.49
C SER A 321 5.98 6.56 -11.23
N ASP A 322 6.82 5.54 -11.43
CA ASP A 322 6.55 4.28 -12.12
C ASP A 322 5.84 3.22 -11.23
N GLY A 323 5.92 3.37 -9.93
CA GLY A 323 5.14 2.60 -8.95
C GLY A 323 5.77 1.34 -8.38
N PRO A 324 6.67 0.60 -9.02
CA PRO A 324 7.25 -0.59 -8.43
C PRO A 324 8.34 -0.26 -7.40
N ILE A 325 8.37 -1.06 -6.34
CA ILE A 325 9.45 -1.17 -5.37
C ILE A 325 9.70 -2.66 -5.14
N VAL A 326 10.92 -3.07 -4.85
CA VAL A 326 11.19 -4.46 -4.49
C VAL A 326 10.89 -4.70 -3.01
N GLU A 327 10.43 -5.91 -2.68
CA GLU A 327 10.02 -6.27 -1.31
C GLU A 327 11.15 -6.05 -0.30
N SER A 328 12.39 -6.38 -0.66
CA SER A 328 13.54 -6.19 0.20
C SER A 328 13.80 -4.72 0.57
N ASP A 329 13.59 -3.76 -0.36
CA ASP A 329 13.69 -2.32 -0.06
C ASP A 329 12.56 -1.86 0.85
N LEU A 330 11.35 -2.37 0.62
CA LEU A 330 10.22 -2.08 1.50
C LEU A 330 10.46 -2.61 2.92
N VAL A 331 10.96 -3.84 3.07
CA VAL A 331 11.32 -4.42 4.38
C VAL A 331 12.40 -3.59 5.06
N LYS A 332 13.42 -3.13 4.32
CA LYS A 332 14.47 -2.24 4.84
C LYS A 332 13.89 -0.92 5.37
N ALA A 333 13.00 -0.28 4.61
CA ALA A 333 12.33 0.94 5.05
C ALA A 333 11.44 0.70 6.29
N LEU A 334 10.64 -0.37 6.30
CA LEU A 334 9.80 -0.75 7.44
C LEU A 334 10.62 -1.05 8.69
N LYS A 335 11.77 -1.74 8.55
CA LYS A 335 12.73 -2.01 9.64
C LYS A 335 13.21 -0.70 10.27
N GLY A 336 13.60 0.28 9.46
CA GLY A 336 14.00 1.62 9.94
C GLY A 336 12.89 2.32 10.72
N ILE A 337 11.66 2.27 10.22
CA ILE A 337 10.49 2.87 10.89
C ILE A 337 10.15 2.13 12.19
N ALA A 338 10.21 0.80 12.19
CA ALA A 338 10.00 0.00 13.39
C ALA A 338 11.04 0.31 14.47
N GLU A 339 12.30 0.55 14.07
CA GLU A 339 13.35 0.95 14.99
C GLU A 339 13.13 2.36 15.57
N LEU A 340 12.69 3.32 14.76
CA LEU A 340 12.29 4.64 15.26
C LEU A 340 11.17 4.54 16.30
N ALA A 341 10.14 3.74 16.03
CA ALA A 341 9.03 3.51 16.94
C ALA A 341 9.47 2.79 18.22
N ARG A 342 10.33 1.76 18.11
CA ARG A 342 10.88 1.02 19.25
C ARG A 342 11.70 1.93 20.16
N ARG A 343 12.67 2.67 19.60
CA ARG A 343 13.51 3.62 20.39
C ARG A 343 12.67 4.62 21.11
N HIS A 344 11.66 5.18 20.44
CA HIS A 344 10.74 6.11 21.10
C HIS A 344 10.03 5.46 22.30
N ARG A 345 9.48 4.26 22.13
CA ARG A 345 8.76 3.55 23.21
C ARG A 345 9.65 3.15 24.39
N ASP A 346 10.91 2.87 24.09
CA ASP A 346 11.88 2.47 25.11
C ASP A 346 12.59 3.68 25.76
N GLY A 347 12.28 4.90 25.29
CA GLY A 347 12.90 6.15 25.78
C GLY A 347 14.36 6.28 25.36
N GLU A 348 14.74 5.65 24.24
CA GLU A 348 16.08 5.70 23.68
C GLU A 348 16.24 6.92 22.74
N ASP A 349 17.46 7.43 22.64
CA ASP A 349 17.78 8.56 21.76
C ASP A 349 17.56 8.18 20.28
N GLY A 350 17.19 9.16 19.46
CA GLY A 350 16.93 8.97 18.02
C GLY A 350 15.64 8.22 17.69
N GLY A 351 14.77 8.00 18.69
CA GLY A 351 13.43 7.48 18.46
C GLY A 351 12.46 8.54 17.95
N HIS A 352 11.37 8.10 17.29
CA HIS A 352 10.29 8.98 16.82
C HIS A 352 8.92 8.36 17.10
N PRO A 353 7.94 9.12 17.63
CA PRO A 353 6.60 8.61 17.86
C PRO A 353 5.92 8.26 16.54
N ILE A 354 5.31 7.07 16.50
CA ILE A 354 4.47 6.59 15.39
C ILE A 354 3.30 5.84 16.03
N ASP A 355 2.07 6.27 15.74
CA ASP A 355 0.87 5.65 16.30
C ASP A 355 0.08 4.88 15.27
N VAL A 356 0.12 5.33 13.99
CA VAL A 356 -0.53 4.68 12.85
C VAL A 356 0.44 4.70 11.67
N LEU A 357 0.55 3.59 10.95
CA LEU A 357 1.29 3.48 9.70
C LEU A 357 0.30 3.13 8.59
N SER A 358 0.22 3.96 7.55
CA SER A 358 -0.60 3.73 6.36
C SER A 358 0.26 3.23 5.20
N LEU A 359 -0.10 2.05 4.66
CA LEU A 359 0.57 1.39 3.54
C LEU A 359 -0.40 1.19 2.39
N SER A 360 -0.21 1.95 1.31
CA SER A 360 -1.03 1.85 0.09
C SER A 360 -0.33 1.07 -1.02
N ILE A 361 0.37 0.01 -0.65
CA ILE A 361 1.23 -0.82 -1.49
C ILE A 361 0.97 -2.30 -1.25
N GLY A 362 1.27 -3.16 -2.24
CA GLY A 362 1.14 -4.59 -2.04
C GLY A 362 1.61 -5.47 -3.19
N TYR A 363 1.69 -6.78 -2.91
CA TYR A 363 2.08 -7.82 -3.86
C TYR A 363 1.28 -9.11 -3.61
N TYR A 364 1.31 -10.02 -4.58
CA TYR A 364 0.67 -11.32 -4.47
C TYR A 364 1.74 -12.39 -4.34
N HIS A 365 1.67 -13.14 -3.26
CA HIS A 365 2.60 -14.23 -3.00
C HIS A 365 2.29 -15.45 -3.88
N GLU A 366 3.34 -16.21 -4.30
CA GLU A 366 3.19 -17.38 -5.15
C GLU A 366 2.59 -18.60 -4.45
N THR A 367 2.67 -18.69 -3.12
CA THR A 367 2.15 -19.83 -2.34
C THR A 367 1.36 -19.40 -1.09
N PRO A 368 0.35 -18.52 -1.21
CA PRO A 368 -0.30 -17.91 -0.05
C PRO A 368 -1.14 -18.89 0.79
N GLU A 369 -1.57 -20.01 0.20
CA GLU A 369 -2.44 -20.98 0.87
C GLU A 369 -1.69 -22.16 1.50
N ASP A 370 -0.42 -22.36 1.17
CA ASP A 370 0.35 -23.54 1.57
C ASP A 370 1.22 -23.31 2.82
N VAL A 371 1.03 -22.18 3.52
CA VAL A 371 1.83 -21.79 4.71
C VAL A 371 3.34 -21.70 4.40
N LEU A 372 3.69 -21.61 3.12
CA LEU A 372 5.06 -21.54 2.64
C LEU A 372 5.55 -20.12 2.40
N PHE A 373 4.69 -19.13 2.64
CA PHE A 373 5.07 -17.75 2.44
C PHE A 373 6.10 -17.28 3.48
N ASP A 374 6.95 -16.43 3.02
CA ASP A 374 7.97 -15.80 3.84
C ASP A 374 7.32 -14.83 4.84
N LYS A 375 7.61 -15.00 6.12
CA LYS A 375 7.11 -14.14 7.19
C LYS A 375 8.00 -12.94 7.48
N THR A 376 9.01 -12.71 6.71
CA THR A 376 10.04 -11.71 7.02
C THR A 376 9.45 -10.32 7.18
N MET A 377 8.61 -9.91 6.25
CA MET A 377 7.89 -8.63 6.35
C MET A 377 6.94 -8.62 7.56
N TYR A 378 6.27 -9.74 7.84
CA TYR A 378 5.36 -9.82 8.99
C TYR A 378 6.07 -9.60 10.32
N ASP A 379 7.28 -10.12 10.50
CA ASP A 379 8.04 -9.96 11.75
C ASP A 379 8.33 -8.48 12.05
N VAL A 380 8.64 -7.70 11.01
CA VAL A 380 8.81 -6.24 11.14
C VAL A 380 7.49 -5.55 11.47
N LEU A 381 6.40 -5.91 10.79
CA LEU A 381 5.06 -5.35 11.07
C LEU A 381 4.57 -5.73 12.47
N ARG A 382 4.88 -6.94 12.94
CA ARG A 382 4.60 -7.40 14.29
C ARG A 382 5.32 -6.55 15.34
N THR A 383 6.59 -6.21 15.10
CA THR A 383 7.36 -5.31 15.98
C THR A 383 6.69 -3.94 16.11
N LEU A 384 6.19 -3.38 15.00
CA LEU A 384 5.38 -2.15 15.04
C LEU A 384 4.13 -2.33 15.91
N GLY A 385 3.41 -3.45 15.73
CA GLY A 385 2.25 -3.79 16.55
C GLY A 385 2.57 -3.93 18.04
N GLU A 386 3.72 -4.49 18.42
CA GLU A 386 4.23 -4.57 19.79
C GLU A 386 4.55 -3.19 20.39
N CYS A 387 4.93 -2.23 19.54
CA CYS A 387 5.09 -0.83 19.92
C CYS A 387 3.76 -0.04 19.99
N GLY A 388 2.62 -0.70 19.74
CA GLY A 388 1.31 -0.06 19.78
C GLY A 388 0.93 0.67 18.49
N VAL A 389 1.68 0.49 17.40
CA VAL A 389 1.40 1.09 16.09
C VAL A 389 0.30 0.30 15.39
N SER A 390 -0.73 0.97 14.87
CA SER A 390 -1.72 0.38 13.97
C SER A 390 -1.21 0.42 12.54
N VAL A 391 -0.88 -0.73 11.95
CA VAL A 391 -0.52 -0.82 10.53
C VAL A 391 -1.78 -1.02 9.71
N VAL A 392 -2.09 -0.07 8.83
CA VAL A 392 -3.29 -0.03 7.99
C VAL A 392 -2.88 -0.20 6.53
N CYS A 393 -3.34 -1.27 5.89
CA CYS A 393 -2.94 -1.64 4.53
C CYS A 393 -4.12 -1.62 3.57
N SER A 394 -3.91 -1.14 2.34
CA SER A 394 -4.87 -1.22 1.26
C SER A 394 -5.08 -2.66 0.80
N ALA A 395 -6.33 -3.05 0.55
CA ALA A 395 -6.66 -4.41 0.13
C ALA A 395 -6.30 -4.73 -1.34
N GLY A 396 -6.07 -3.71 -2.17
CA GLY A 396 -5.76 -3.87 -3.60
C GLY A 396 -6.96 -3.63 -4.52
N ASN A 397 -6.65 -3.43 -5.81
CA ASN A 397 -7.59 -2.91 -6.80
C ASN A 397 -7.85 -3.87 -7.97
N ASP A 398 -7.57 -5.16 -7.81
CA ASP A 398 -7.64 -6.15 -8.88
C ASP A 398 -8.97 -6.90 -8.96
N ALA A 399 -9.96 -6.52 -8.13
CA ALA A 399 -11.26 -7.18 -8.05
C ALA A 399 -11.13 -8.71 -7.87
N THR A 400 -10.21 -9.15 -7.02
CA THR A 400 -9.89 -10.55 -6.78
C THR A 400 -10.06 -10.92 -5.30
N ALA A 401 -10.22 -12.20 -5.02
CA ALA A 401 -10.21 -12.76 -3.67
C ALA A 401 -8.82 -13.26 -3.24
N ARG A 402 -7.80 -13.16 -4.12
CA ARG A 402 -6.44 -13.55 -3.76
C ARG A 402 -5.92 -12.68 -2.63
N PRO A 403 -5.31 -13.27 -1.58
CA PRO A 403 -4.65 -12.52 -0.54
C PRO A 403 -3.54 -11.63 -1.12
N MET A 404 -3.58 -10.34 -0.83
CA MET A 404 -2.54 -9.37 -1.18
C MET A 404 -1.77 -8.97 0.08
N PHE A 405 -0.46 -9.09 0.05
CA PHE A 405 0.42 -8.74 1.16
C PHE A 405 0.96 -7.32 0.99
N PRO A 406 1.14 -6.57 2.11
CA PRO A 406 1.03 -6.97 3.52
C PRO A 406 -0.40 -7.01 4.10
N ALA A 407 -1.43 -6.59 3.38
CA ALA A 407 -2.79 -6.51 3.90
C ALA A 407 -3.31 -7.87 4.42
N ALA A 408 -2.94 -8.98 3.78
CA ALA A 408 -3.36 -10.33 4.16
C ALA A 408 -2.69 -10.86 5.44
N PHE A 409 -1.72 -10.15 6.02
CA PHE A 409 -1.23 -10.42 7.38
C PHE A 409 -2.23 -10.02 8.46
N ALA A 410 -3.35 -9.40 8.12
CA ALA A 410 -4.45 -9.20 9.05
C ALA A 410 -5.01 -10.53 9.55
N PRO A 411 -5.52 -10.63 10.81
CA PRO A 411 -6.24 -11.82 11.28
C PRO A 411 -7.51 -12.04 10.44
N TRP A 412 -7.67 -13.21 9.82
CA TRP A 412 -8.78 -13.50 8.90
C TRP A 412 -10.12 -13.69 9.64
N ALA A 413 -11.21 -13.20 9.05
CA ALA A 413 -12.54 -13.26 9.64
C ALA A 413 -13.04 -14.68 9.89
N ASP A 414 -12.70 -15.63 9.00
CA ASP A 414 -13.06 -17.04 9.10
C ASP A 414 -12.13 -17.84 10.02
N GLY A 415 -11.09 -17.20 10.57
CA GLY A 415 -10.09 -17.84 11.41
C GLY A 415 -9.16 -18.83 10.70
N GLN A 416 -9.22 -18.92 9.36
CA GLN A 416 -8.34 -19.81 8.58
C GLN A 416 -6.98 -19.16 8.29
N GLY A 417 -6.84 -17.84 8.39
CA GLY A 417 -5.58 -17.15 8.24
C GLY A 417 -4.52 -17.64 9.22
N GLU A 418 -3.26 -17.57 8.82
CA GLU A 418 -2.13 -18.00 9.65
C GLU A 418 -1.93 -17.09 10.86
N ILE A 419 -2.10 -15.77 10.64
CA ILE A 419 -1.93 -14.77 11.69
C ILE A 419 -3.19 -14.71 12.55
N LYS A 420 -2.98 -14.78 13.86
CA LYS A 420 -4.05 -14.67 14.86
C LYS A 420 -3.92 -13.34 15.60
N ALA A 421 -5.05 -12.82 16.05
CA ALA A 421 -5.06 -11.65 16.92
C ALA A 421 -4.49 -11.99 18.29
N GLU A 422 -3.58 -11.16 18.78
CA GLU A 422 -2.90 -11.30 20.07
C GLU A 422 -3.17 -10.03 20.91
N LYS A 423 -3.34 -10.20 22.22
CA LYS A 423 -3.64 -9.06 23.13
C LYS A 423 -2.49 -8.06 23.25
N ASP A 424 -1.27 -8.55 23.13
CA ASP A 424 -0.06 -7.76 23.34
C ASP A 424 0.54 -7.20 22.04
N VAL A 425 -0.17 -7.40 20.91
CA VAL A 425 0.26 -6.93 19.60
C VAL A 425 -0.92 -6.29 18.88
N VAL A 426 -0.77 -5.07 18.38
CA VAL A 426 -1.75 -4.44 17.51
C VAL A 426 -1.67 -5.11 16.14
N PRO A 427 -2.77 -5.69 15.61
CA PRO A 427 -2.72 -6.40 14.34
C PRO A 427 -2.66 -5.45 13.14
N VAL A 428 -2.19 -5.97 12.02
CA VAL A 428 -2.40 -5.35 10.71
C VAL A 428 -3.90 -5.29 10.42
N VAL A 429 -4.35 -4.20 9.83
CA VAL A 429 -5.73 -3.98 9.39
C VAL A 429 -5.74 -3.76 7.88
N SER A 430 -6.41 -4.65 7.16
CA SER A 430 -6.66 -4.52 5.72
C SER A 430 -7.94 -3.74 5.45
N VAL A 431 -7.89 -2.83 4.48
CA VAL A 431 -9.01 -1.92 4.18
C VAL A 431 -9.42 -2.02 2.73
N GLY A 432 -10.66 -2.46 2.49
CA GLY A 432 -11.34 -2.44 1.20
C GLY A 432 -12.01 -1.10 0.91
N ALA A 433 -12.41 -0.91 -0.35
CA ALA A 433 -13.00 0.32 -0.83
C ALA A 433 -14.52 0.24 -0.96
N LEU A 434 -15.20 1.30 -0.51
CA LEU A 434 -16.64 1.49 -0.71
C LEU A 434 -16.92 2.53 -1.79
N ASN A 435 -18.01 2.30 -2.50
CA ASN A 435 -18.67 3.28 -3.36
C ASN A 435 -19.39 4.38 -2.52
N PRO A 436 -19.73 5.54 -3.10
CA PRO A 436 -20.46 6.59 -2.40
C PRO A 436 -21.81 6.17 -1.81
N ASN A 437 -22.42 5.10 -2.33
CA ASN A 437 -23.67 4.54 -1.80
C ASN A 437 -23.46 3.47 -0.70
N GLY A 438 -22.22 3.25 -0.27
CA GLY A 438 -21.89 2.30 0.79
C GLY A 438 -21.78 0.83 0.35
N THR A 439 -21.90 0.53 -0.95
CA THR A 439 -21.60 -0.81 -1.48
C THR A 439 -20.10 -0.95 -1.71
N ASP A 440 -19.58 -2.18 -1.76
CA ASP A 440 -18.18 -2.43 -2.11
C ASP A 440 -17.90 -1.91 -3.53
N ALA A 441 -16.78 -1.21 -3.70
CA ALA A 441 -16.34 -0.78 -5.01
C ALA A 441 -15.88 -2.01 -5.81
N LEU A 442 -16.30 -2.10 -7.07
CA LEU A 442 -16.06 -3.30 -7.88
C LEU A 442 -14.57 -3.62 -8.07
N PHE A 443 -13.71 -2.62 -8.05
CA PHE A 443 -12.26 -2.81 -8.15
C PHE A 443 -11.64 -3.38 -6.86
N SER A 444 -12.29 -3.17 -5.70
CA SER A 444 -11.72 -3.59 -4.42
C SER A 444 -11.52 -5.10 -4.38
N ASN A 445 -10.34 -5.52 -3.93
CA ASN A 445 -10.14 -6.90 -3.53
C ASN A 445 -11.04 -7.24 -2.35
N SER A 446 -11.42 -8.51 -2.23
CA SER A 446 -12.34 -9.00 -1.21
C SER A 446 -11.87 -10.36 -0.67
N GLY A 447 -12.31 -10.71 0.53
CA GLY A 447 -11.96 -12.00 1.14
C GLY A 447 -11.99 -11.96 2.66
N PRO A 448 -11.80 -13.09 3.33
CA PRO A 448 -11.83 -13.16 4.80
C PRO A 448 -10.67 -12.36 5.45
N TRP A 449 -9.65 -12.05 4.69
CA TRP A 449 -8.49 -11.26 5.11
C TRP A 449 -8.75 -9.74 5.07
N VAL A 450 -9.81 -9.26 4.39
CA VAL A 450 -10.20 -7.84 4.42
C VAL A 450 -11.00 -7.57 5.70
N ARG A 451 -10.50 -6.68 6.57
CA ARG A 451 -11.01 -6.52 7.94
C ARG A 451 -11.74 -5.21 8.21
N ALA A 452 -11.61 -4.26 7.32
CA ALA A 452 -12.31 -2.98 7.37
C ALA A 452 -12.68 -2.51 5.98
N TYR A 453 -13.64 -1.62 5.89
CA TYR A 453 -14.03 -0.95 4.65
C TYR A 453 -14.18 0.54 4.91
N ALA A 454 -13.69 1.35 3.98
CA ALA A 454 -13.84 2.81 4.01
C ALA A 454 -14.16 3.34 2.61
N PRO A 455 -14.74 4.54 2.47
CA PRO A 455 -14.88 5.17 1.16
C PRO A 455 -13.58 5.12 0.38
N GLY A 456 -13.65 4.74 -0.90
CA GLY A 456 -12.48 4.57 -1.75
C GLY A 456 -12.75 4.88 -3.23
N ALA A 457 -14.00 5.12 -3.59
CA ALA A 457 -14.38 5.51 -4.94
C ALA A 457 -14.84 6.97 -4.98
N ALA A 458 -14.33 7.73 -5.97
CA ALA A 458 -14.64 9.14 -6.18
C ALA A 458 -14.37 10.02 -4.94
N LEU A 459 -13.26 9.79 -4.28
CA LEU A 459 -12.80 10.61 -3.16
C LEU A 459 -12.15 11.90 -3.67
N MET A 460 -12.29 12.95 -2.88
CA MET A 460 -11.68 14.23 -3.14
C MET A 460 -10.61 14.53 -2.09
N SER A 461 -9.43 14.97 -2.57
CA SER A 461 -8.31 15.33 -1.69
C SER A 461 -7.37 16.33 -2.37
N THR A 462 -6.30 16.66 -1.65
CA THR A 462 -5.24 17.58 -2.07
C THR A 462 -4.36 17.00 -3.17
N LEU A 463 -3.92 17.85 -4.10
CA LEU A 463 -2.91 17.52 -5.10
C LEU A 463 -1.97 18.72 -5.24
N PRO A 464 -0.67 18.53 -5.59
CA PRO A 464 0.24 19.66 -5.79
C PRO A 464 -0.29 20.64 -6.84
N PRO A 465 -0.45 21.95 -6.53
CA PRO A 465 -0.98 22.93 -7.48
C PRO A 465 -0.04 23.27 -8.64
N SER A 466 1.20 22.76 -8.58
CA SER A 466 2.18 22.89 -9.66
C SER A 466 1.96 21.89 -10.80
N PHE A 467 1.05 20.93 -10.63
CA PHE A 467 0.78 19.91 -11.64
C PHE A 467 -0.13 20.46 -12.73
N GLN A 468 0.45 20.68 -13.90
CA GLN A 468 -0.22 21.17 -15.10
C GLN A 468 0.28 20.32 -16.26
N GLY A 469 -0.51 19.33 -16.63
CA GLY A 469 -0.13 18.37 -17.65
C GLY A 469 -0.18 18.90 -19.08
N GLY A 470 0.17 18.03 -20.03
CA GLY A 470 0.27 18.38 -21.45
C GLY A 470 -1.03 18.29 -22.22
N GLN A 471 -2.10 17.79 -21.63
CA GLN A 471 -3.42 17.80 -22.27
C GLN A 471 -3.96 19.22 -22.32
N GLN A 472 -4.87 19.47 -23.24
CA GLN A 472 -5.44 20.80 -23.43
C GLN A 472 -6.97 20.73 -23.36
N PRO A 473 -7.64 21.83 -23.00
CA PRO A 473 -9.09 21.91 -23.11
C PRO A 473 -9.57 21.56 -24.52
N GLN A 474 -10.66 20.82 -24.63
CA GLN A 474 -11.22 20.42 -25.92
C GLN A 474 -11.67 21.61 -26.78
N ALA A 475 -12.04 22.71 -26.15
CA ALA A 475 -12.43 23.94 -26.81
C ALA A 475 -12.01 25.15 -25.99
N ARG A 476 -11.47 26.17 -26.67
CA ARG A 476 -11.04 27.43 -26.05
C ARG A 476 -11.40 28.62 -26.93
N SER A 477 -11.83 29.69 -26.31
CA SER A 477 -12.06 30.97 -26.99
C SER A 477 -11.73 32.14 -26.06
N GLU A 478 -11.27 33.26 -26.64
CA GLU A 478 -10.94 34.48 -25.93
C GLU A 478 -11.78 35.63 -26.42
N ALA A 479 -12.46 36.31 -25.52
CA ALA A 479 -13.23 37.51 -25.81
C ALA A 479 -13.40 38.35 -24.53
N TYR A 480 -13.44 39.69 -24.69
CA TYR A 480 -13.67 40.63 -23.59
C TYR A 480 -12.69 40.46 -22.41
N MET A 481 -11.41 40.18 -22.69
CA MET A 481 -10.36 39.91 -21.70
C MET A 481 -10.65 38.71 -20.79
N ARG A 482 -11.44 37.75 -21.26
CA ARG A 482 -11.78 36.53 -20.56
C ARG A 482 -11.56 35.34 -21.49
N THR A 483 -10.98 34.26 -20.91
CA THR A 483 -10.89 32.95 -21.55
C THR A 483 -12.12 32.13 -21.20
N ARG A 484 -12.68 31.46 -22.19
CA ARG A 484 -13.75 30.45 -22.06
C ARG A 484 -13.22 29.16 -22.66
N GLU A 485 -13.24 28.10 -21.87
CA GLU A 485 -12.73 26.77 -22.29
C GLU A 485 -13.53 25.63 -21.62
N SER A 486 -13.42 24.44 -22.18
CA SER A 486 -13.82 23.22 -21.47
C SER A 486 -12.89 23.00 -20.27
N ILE A 487 -13.26 22.07 -19.37
CA ILE A 487 -12.36 21.68 -18.29
C ILE A 487 -11.05 21.15 -18.91
N ASP A 488 -9.92 21.67 -18.43
CA ASP A 488 -8.61 21.13 -18.71
C ASP A 488 -8.43 19.86 -17.83
N PRO A 489 -8.27 18.67 -18.42
CA PRO A 489 -8.39 17.41 -17.67
C PRO A 489 -7.19 17.11 -16.79
N ASP A 490 -6.05 17.77 -16.99
CA ASP A 490 -4.81 17.54 -16.25
C ASP A 490 -4.19 18.81 -15.65
N ASP A 491 -4.93 19.91 -15.61
CA ASP A 491 -4.56 21.11 -14.86
C ASP A 491 -5.09 21.05 -13.42
N PHE A 492 -4.17 20.76 -12.48
CA PHE A 492 -4.46 20.68 -11.04
C PHE A 492 -4.10 21.96 -10.28
N SER A 493 -3.98 23.10 -10.95
CA SER A 493 -3.75 24.42 -10.31
C SER A 493 -4.84 24.80 -9.28
N GLY A 494 -6.02 24.17 -9.37
CA GLY A 494 -7.06 24.21 -8.35
C GLY A 494 -6.70 23.54 -7.03
N SER A 495 -5.58 22.85 -6.95
CA SER A 495 -5.01 22.18 -5.77
C SER A 495 -5.76 20.92 -5.29
N PHE A 496 -6.83 20.52 -5.94
CA PHE A 496 -7.64 19.38 -5.54
C PHE A 496 -7.89 18.45 -6.71
N ALA A 497 -8.01 17.17 -6.37
CA ALA A 497 -8.37 16.13 -7.32
C ALA A 497 -9.48 15.24 -6.75
N LEU A 498 -10.19 14.58 -7.66
CA LEU A 498 -11.04 13.44 -7.38
C LEU A 498 -10.31 12.20 -7.86
N TRP A 499 -10.33 11.11 -7.06
CA TRP A 499 -9.63 9.88 -7.41
C TRP A 499 -10.26 8.66 -6.72
N SER A 500 -9.93 7.43 -7.22
CA SER A 500 -10.42 6.16 -6.68
C SER A 500 -9.30 5.15 -6.46
N GLY A 501 -9.45 4.31 -5.43
CA GLY A 501 -8.54 3.23 -5.08
C GLY A 501 -8.65 2.81 -3.63
N THR A 502 -8.34 1.57 -3.31
CA THR A 502 -8.13 1.12 -1.92
C THR A 502 -6.94 1.85 -1.29
N SER A 503 -6.01 2.35 -2.12
CA SER A 503 -4.91 3.24 -1.72
C SER A 503 -5.41 4.52 -1.03
N PHE A 504 -6.67 4.87 -1.19
CA PHE A 504 -7.31 6.03 -0.57
C PHE A 504 -8.25 5.64 0.58
N SER A 505 -8.78 4.43 0.56
CA SER A 505 -9.55 3.89 1.69
C SER A 505 -8.67 3.67 2.92
N ALA A 506 -7.48 3.13 2.73
CA ALA A 506 -6.56 2.84 3.83
C ALA A 506 -6.12 4.10 4.59
N PRO A 507 -5.64 5.19 3.95
CA PRO A 507 -5.27 6.41 4.68
C PRO A 507 -6.47 7.12 5.31
N LEU A 508 -7.65 7.09 4.69
CA LEU A 508 -8.86 7.61 5.31
C LEU A 508 -9.18 6.85 6.62
N PHE A 509 -9.09 5.52 6.59
CA PHE A 509 -9.26 4.68 7.78
C PHE A 509 -8.13 4.92 8.80
N ALA A 510 -6.88 5.06 8.38
CA ALA A 510 -5.75 5.41 9.25
C ALA A 510 -5.99 6.73 9.99
N GLY A 511 -6.52 7.74 9.30
CA GLY A 511 -6.96 8.99 9.91
C GLY A 511 -8.09 8.79 10.93
N GLN A 512 -9.07 7.90 10.64
CA GLN A 512 -10.13 7.57 11.60
C GLN A 512 -9.58 6.88 12.87
N VAL A 513 -8.58 6.00 12.73
CA VAL A 513 -7.87 5.42 13.88
C VAL A 513 -7.17 6.52 14.67
N ALA A 514 -6.42 7.39 14.00
CA ALA A 514 -5.75 8.52 14.63
C ALA A 514 -6.73 9.44 15.38
N ALA A 515 -7.91 9.71 14.82
CA ALA A 515 -8.96 10.49 15.48
C ALA A 515 -9.46 9.85 16.80
N LYS A 516 -9.42 8.51 16.92
CA LYS A 516 -9.73 7.82 18.18
C LYS A 516 -8.58 7.89 19.20
N LEU A 517 -7.36 8.22 18.74
CA LEU A 517 -6.20 8.36 19.61
C LEU A 517 -6.02 9.79 20.15
N VAL A 518 -6.63 10.79 19.54
CA VAL A 518 -6.58 12.18 20.01
C VAL A 518 -7.05 12.27 21.46
N ASP A 519 -6.37 13.06 22.27
CA ASP A 519 -6.61 13.27 23.71
C ASP A 519 -6.49 11.98 24.58
N THR A 520 -5.91 10.92 24.04
CA THR A 520 -5.69 9.67 24.79
C THR A 520 -4.21 9.38 25.06
N ILE A 521 -3.29 10.09 24.42
CA ILE A 521 -1.84 9.93 24.55
C ILE A 521 -1.34 10.94 25.58
N THR A 522 -1.51 10.65 26.86
CA THR A 522 -1.25 11.58 27.98
C THR A 522 0.19 11.56 28.49
N GLU A 523 0.92 10.51 28.19
CA GLU A 523 2.36 10.34 28.49
C GLU A 523 3.14 10.11 27.20
N ASP A 524 4.38 10.60 27.11
CA ASP A 524 5.22 10.46 25.94
C ASP A 524 6.72 10.44 26.31
N PRO A 525 7.44 9.32 26.12
CA PRO A 525 6.89 8.02 25.70
C PRO A 525 6.04 7.36 26.79
N ASP A 526 4.99 6.69 26.37
CA ASP A 526 4.19 5.82 27.24
C ASP A 526 4.68 4.37 27.14
N ARG A 527 4.29 3.53 28.11
CA ARG A 527 4.68 2.11 28.11
C ARG A 527 4.02 1.38 26.94
N ARG A 528 4.77 0.45 26.30
CA ARG A 528 4.28 -0.37 25.16
C ARG A 528 2.90 -0.97 25.45
N LYS A 529 2.67 -1.54 26.65
CA LYS A 529 1.40 -2.13 27.03
C LYS A 529 0.23 -1.13 26.99
N ASP A 530 0.46 0.10 27.42
CA ASP A 530 -0.59 1.13 27.46
C ASP A 530 -0.89 1.63 26.04
N ALA A 531 0.15 1.77 25.20
CA ALA A 531 0.01 2.08 23.79
C ALA A 531 -0.77 1.00 23.03
N VAL A 532 -0.42 -0.28 23.21
CA VAL A 532 -1.11 -1.42 22.59
C VAL A 532 -2.59 -1.44 23.01
N ALA A 533 -2.86 -1.32 24.32
CA ALA A 533 -4.24 -1.34 24.83
C ALA A 533 -5.09 -0.18 24.29
N ARG A 534 -4.51 1.02 24.18
CA ARG A 534 -5.15 2.20 23.60
C ARG A 534 -5.48 2.01 22.14
N THR A 535 -4.52 1.52 21.34
CA THR A 535 -4.74 1.28 19.90
C THR A 535 -5.74 0.15 19.67
N TRP A 536 -5.71 -0.92 20.46
CA TRP A 536 -6.75 -1.94 20.43
C TRP A 536 -8.15 -1.36 20.70
N LYS A 537 -8.28 -0.47 21.68
CA LYS A 537 -9.55 0.21 21.96
C LYS A 537 -10.02 1.03 20.76
N ALA A 538 -9.13 1.72 20.05
CA ALA A 538 -9.46 2.45 18.84
C ALA A 538 -9.93 1.49 17.72
N LEU A 539 -9.20 0.41 17.47
CA LEU A 539 -9.54 -0.57 16.44
C LEU A 539 -10.86 -1.30 16.71
N THR A 540 -11.09 -1.72 17.93
CA THR A 540 -12.35 -2.40 18.29
C THR A 540 -13.59 -1.51 18.19
N ALA A 541 -13.41 -0.19 18.20
CA ALA A 541 -14.49 0.78 17.95
C ALA A 541 -14.79 0.98 16.46
N LEU A 542 -13.86 0.60 15.57
CA LEU A 542 -13.94 0.83 14.11
C LEU A 542 -14.09 -0.47 13.30
N THR A 543 -13.73 -1.61 13.89
CA THR A 543 -13.71 -2.91 13.20
C THR A 543 -14.34 -4.01 14.05
N GLU A 544 -14.54 -5.18 13.45
CA GLU A 544 -14.92 -6.41 14.15
C GLU A 544 -13.71 -7.22 14.66
N VAL A 545 -12.48 -6.74 14.43
CA VAL A 545 -11.27 -7.42 14.91
C VAL A 545 -11.23 -7.35 16.45
N ARG A 546 -10.98 -8.49 17.08
CA ARG A 546 -10.89 -8.62 18.54
C ARG A 546 -9.61 -9.35 18.92
N PRO A 547 -8.99 -9.00 20.05
CA PRO A 547 -7.80 -9.68 20.56
C PRO A 547 -8.08 -11.09 21.05
#